data_e6c6dbe0352936174a693ec465208f76
#
_entry.id   e6c6dbe0352936174a693ec465208f76
#
_cell.length_a   1.000
_cell.length_b   1.000
_cell.length_c   1.000
_cell.angle_alpha   90.00
_cell.angle_beta   90.00
_cell.angle_gamma   90.00
#
_symmetry.space_group_name_H-M   'P 1'
#
loop_
_entity.id
_entity.type
_entity.pdbx_description
1 polymer ?
#
loop_
_entity_poly.entity_id
_entity_poly.type
_entity_poly.pdbx_seq_one_letter_code
_entity_poly.pdbx_strand_id
1 'polypeptide(L)'
;MKKPTFKQFFDIEVDFDPVRGYSPTNDPFNAITAISVYLQWMEQLVTLVVPPKNMSWETAQDICNQFENTMLFEREEEMLKVFLDLIEDADVLSGWNSEGYDIPYTVNRVARVLSKDDTRRFCLWSQLPKKRTFERFGAENITFDLIGRVHMDYM
;
A
#
# COMPACT_ATOMS: atom_id res chain seq x y z
N MET A 1 14.00 -18.97 22.49
CA MET A 1 14.53 -18.34 21.25
C MET A 1 13.64 -17.16 20.91
N LYS A 2 14.18 -15.94 20.75
CA LYS A 2 13.36 -14.80 20.29
C LYS A 2 12.99 -15.04 18.82
N LYS A 3 11.70 -14.98 18.49
CA LYS A 3 11.23 -14.98 17.09
C LYS A 3 11.87 -13.77 16.37
N PRO A 4 12.42 -13.93 15.16
CA PRO A 4 12.90 -12.78 14.41
C PRO A 4 11.75 -11.81 14.13
N THR A 5 12.01 -10.51 14.17
CA THR A 5 11.05 -9.47 13.80
C THR A 5 11.09 -9.26 12.30
N PHE A 6 9.97 -9.45 11.62
CA PHE A 6 9.85 -9.23 10.18
C PHE A 6 9.45 -7.79 9.90
N LYS A 7 10.37 -7.03 9.30
CA LYS A 7 10.14 -5.64 8.91
C LYS A 7 9.92 -5.53 7.41
N GLN A 8 8.95 -4.74 7.04
CA GLN A 8 8.69 -4.36 5.65
C GLN A 8 8.65 -2.86 5.50
N PHE A 9 9.19 -2.40 4.38
CA PHE A 9 9.07 -1.01 3.93
C PHE A 9 8.25 -1.01 2.67
N PHE A 10 7.29 -0.09 2.56
CA PHE A 10 6.50 0.02 1.36
C PHE A 10 6.22 1.48 0.99
N ASP A 11 5.99 1.67 -0.28
CA ASP A 11 5.66 2.96 -0.90
C ASP A 11 4.67 2.73 -2.03
N ILE A 12 3.76 3.66 -2.25
CA ILE A 12 2.75 3.57 -3.30
C ILE A 12 2.84 4.71 -4.30
N GLU A 13 2.51 4.41 -5.54
CA GLU A 13 2.26 5.40 -6.59
C GLU A 13 0.79 5.34 -7.01
N VAL A 14 0.21 6.49 -7.24
CA VAL A 14 -1.22 6.64 -7.52
C VAL A 14 -1.41 7.32 -8.86
N ASP A 15 -2.41 6.88 -9.62
CA ASP A 15 -2.77 7.49 -10.90
C ASP A 15 -3.25 8.95 -10.72
N PHE A 16 -3.19 9.70 -11.78
CA PHE A 16 -3.64 11.09 -11.83
C PHE A 16 -4.86 11.23 -12.74
N ASP A 17 -5.91 11.83 -12.22
CA ASP A 17 -7.09 12.16 -13.02
C ASP A 17 -6.96 13.58 -13.57
N PRO A 18 -6.94 13.80 -14.90
CA PRO A 18 -6.74 15.13 -15.47
C PRO A 18 -7.87 16.12 -15.18
N VAL A 19 -9.05 15.64 -14.79
CA VAL A 19 -10.21 16.48 -14.46
C VAL A 19 -10.33 16.72 -12.97
N ARG A 20 -10.17 15.66 -12.16
CA ARG A 20 -10.34 15.68 -10.70
C ARG A 20 -9.04 15.92 -9.94
N GLY A 21 -7.88 15.72 -10.57
CA GLY A 21 -6.57 15.85 -9.94
C GLY A 21 -6.18 14.63 -9.08
N TYR A 22 -5.33 14.87 -8.10
CA TYR A 22 -4.94 13.86 -7.12
C TYR A 22 -6.07 13.61 -6.12
N SER A 23 -6.29 12.34 -5.79
CA SER A 23 -7.30 11.97 -4.80
C SER A 23 -6.75 12.07 -3.38
N PRO A 24 -7.55 12.57 -2.43
CA PRO A 24 -7.19 12.58 -1.02
C PRO A 24 -7.30 11.16 -0.42
N THR A 25 -6.63 10.94 0.70
CA THR A 25 -6.61 9.64 1.37
C THR A 25 -7.97 9.15 1.85
N ASN A 26 -8.88 10.07 2.19
CA ASN A 26 -10.23 9.76 2.66
C ASN A 26 -11.25 9.56 1.51
N ASP A 27 -10.89 9.92 0.28
CA ASP A 27 -11.66 9.63 -0.94
C ASP A 27 -10.72 9.20 -2.07
N PRO A 28 -10.13 7.99 -1.98
CA PRO A 28 -9.10 7.53 -2.92
C PRO A 28 -9.74 7.08 -4.23
N PHE A 29 -10.17 8.03 -5.07
CA PHE A 29 -10.80 7.74 -6.36
C PHE A 29 -9.81 7.35 -7.46
N ASN A 30 -8.53 7.71 -7.35
CA ASN A 30 -7.51 7.26 -8.29
C ASN A 30 -6.98 5.88 -7.91
N ALA A 31 -6.70 5.05 -8.91
CA ALA A 31 -6.12 3.73 -8.71
C ALA A 31 -4.68 3.82 -8.18
N ILE A 32 -4.28 2.86 -7.37
CA ILE A 32 -2.88 2.62 -7.08
C ILE A 32 -2.26 1.95 -8.30
N THR A 33 -1.21 2.53 -8.86
CA THR A 33 -0.55 2.04 -10.07
C THR A 33 0.73 1.28 -9.79
N ALA A 34 1.36 1.53 -8.66
CA ALA A 34 2.51 0.74 -8.22
C ALA A 34 2.57 0.65 -6.69
N ILE A 35 3.06 -0.47 -6.20
CA ILE A 35 3.42 -0.69 -4.80
C ILE A 35 4.79 -1.34 -4.77
N SER A 36 5.76 -0.67 -4.16
CA SER A 36 7.08 -1.23 -3.89
C SER A 36 7.16 -1.71 -2.45
N VAL A 37 7.58 -2.95 -2.25
CA VAL A 37 7.68 -3.58 -0.93
C VAL A 37 9.08 -4.14 -0.75
N TYR A 38 9.81 -3.67 0.26
CA TYR A 38 11.09 -4.25 0.65
C TYR A 38 10.91 -5.19 1.84
N LEU A 39 11.21 -6.46 1.62
CA LEU A 39 11.14 -7.53 2.61
C LEU A 39 12.53 -7.65 3.28
N GLN A 40 12.71 -7.02 4.44
CA GLN A 40 14.03 -6.95 5.08
C GLN A 40 14.64 -8.33 5.38
N TRP A 41 13.82 -9.29 5.84
CA TRP A 41 14.31 -10.63 6.18
C TRP A 41 14.75 -11.47 4.98
N MET A 42 14.33 -11.10 3.78
CA MET A 42 14.71 -11.73 2.51
C MET A 42 15.72 -10.89 1.73
N GLU A 43 15.99 -9.66 2.19
CA GLU A 43 16.78 -8.65 1.45
C GLU A 43 16.29 -8.48 0.00
N GLN A 44 14.96 -8.46 -0.18
CA GLN A 44 14.34 -8.47 -1.50
C GLN A 44 13.36 -7.32 -1.65
N LEU A 45 13.49 -6.58 -2.76
CA LEU A 45 12.50 -5.60 -3.22
C LEU A 45 11.56 -6.27 -4.22
N VAL A 46 10.26 -6.15 -3.98
CA VAL A 46 9.20 -6.58 -4.90
C VAL A 46 8.41 -5.35 -5.31
N THR A 47 8.17 -5.20 -6.61
CA THR A 47 7.35 -4.11 -7.15
C THR A 47 6.13 -4.69 -7.87
N LEU A 48 4.96 -4.23 -7.46
CA LEU A 48 3.67 -4.61 -8.04
C LEU A 48 3.18 -3.43 -8.89
N VAL A 49 2.76 -3.67 -10.12
CA VAL A 49 2.40 -2.62 -11.07
C VAL A 49 1.06 -2.93 -11.75
N VAL A 50 0.22 -1.90 -11.87
CA VAL A 50 -0.93 -1.88 -12.77
C VAL A 50 -0.72 -0.70 -13.72
N PRO A 51 -0.86 -0.88 -15.04
CA PRO A 51 -0.66 0.23 -15.97
C PRO A 51 -1.59 1.41 -15.64
N PRO A 52 -1.09 2.65 -15.62
CA PRO A 52 -1.96 3.82 -15.54
C PRO A 52 -2.85 3.91 -16.78
N LYS A 53 -3.97 4.62 -16.68
CA LYS A 53 -5.01 4.69 -17.74
C LYS A 53 -4.49 5.13 -19.11
N ASN A 54 -3.41 5.90 -19.14
CA ASN A 54 -2.81 6.45 -20.37
C ASN A 54 -1.67 5.59 -20.95
N MET A 55 -1.43 4.40 -20.39
CA MET A 55 -0.34 3.51 -20.82
C MET A 55 -0.92 2.20 -21.36
N SER A 56 -0.43 1.74 -22.52
CA SER A 56 -0.79 0.43 -23.06
C SER A 56 -0.18 -0.72 -22.26
N TRP A 57 -0.81 -1.89 -22.34
CA TRP A 57 -0.30 -3.11 -21.73
C TRP A 57 1.11 -3.46 -22.20
N GLU A 58 1.32 -3.40 -23.52
CA GLU A 58 2.60 -3.73 -24.15
C GLU A 58 3.72 -2.82 -23.67
N THR A 59 3.45 -1.51 -23.57
CA THR A 59 4.43 -0.54 -23.04
C THR A 59 4.74 -0.82 -21.57
N ALA A 60 3.73 -1.10 -20.76
CA ALA A 60 3.93 -1.44 -19.36
C ALA A 60 4.74 -2.73 -19.20
N GLN A 61 4.46 -3.74 -20.02
CA GLN A 61 5.18 -5.01 -20.02
C GLN A 61 6.64 -4.83 -20.40
N ASP A 62 6.93 -4.04 -21.44
CA ASP A 62 8.30 -3.75 -21.87
C ASP A 62 9.10 -3.03 -20.78
N ILE A 63 8.46 -2.12 -20.05
CA ILE A 63 9.10 -1.43 -18.93
C ILE A 63 9.34 -2.40 -17.77
N CYS A 64 8.33 -3.15 -17.34
CA CYS A 64 8.43 -4.06 -16.20
C CYS A 64 9.46 -5.18 -16.43
N ASN A 65 9.60 -5.65 -17.67
CA ASN A 65 10.58 -6.69 -18.02
C ASN A 65 12.05 -6.24 -17.86
N GLN A 66 12.30 -4.94 -17.70
CA GLN A 66 13.64 -4.41 -17.46
C GLN A 66 14.06 -4.48 -15.99
N PHE A 67 13.14 -4.80 -15.10
CA PHE A 67 13.37 -4.82 -13.65
C PHE A 67 13.10 -6.20 -13.08
N GLU A 68 13.99 -6.65 -12.21
CA GLU A 68 13.80 -7.90 -11.47
C GLU A 68 12.69 -7.75 -10.43
N ASN A 69 12.04 -8.86 -10.10
CA ASN A 69 11.00 -8.94 -9.05
C ASN A 69 9.85 -7.91 -9.25
N THR A 70 9.54 -7.59 -10.50
CA THR A 70 8.44 -6.70 -10.86
C THR A 70 7.31 -7.52 -11.46
N MET A 71 6.12 -7.40 -10.87
CA MET A 71 4.91 -8.10 -11.29
C MET A 71 3.92 -7.12 -11.90
N LEU A 72 3.49 -7.40 -13.13
CA LEU A 72 2.49 -6.60 -13.84
C LEU A 72 1.12 -7.29 -13.76
N PHE A 73 0.10 -6.53 -13.40
CA PHE A 73 -1.29 -6.99 -13.26
C PHE A 73 -2.21 -6.26 -14.24
N GLU A 74 -3.21 -6.95 -14.73
CA GLU A 74 -4.25 -6.33 -15.58
C GLU A 74 -5.22 -5.48 -14.74
N ARG A 75 -5.46 -5.89 -13.48
CA ARG A 75 -6.44 -5.26 -12.59
C ARG A 75 -5.86 -4.95 -11.23
N GLU A 76 -6.25 -3.80 -10.71
CA GLU A 76 -5.84 -3.35 -9.38
C GLU A 76 -6.26 -4.32 -8.27
N GLU A 77 -7.44 -4.96 -8.39
CA GLU A 77 -7.90 -5.94 -7.40
C GLU A 77 -6.90 -7.09 -7.23
N GLU A 78 -6.31 -7.56 -8.31
CA GLU A 78 -5.32 -8.65 -8.27
C GLU A 78 -4.03 -8.18 -7.61
N MET A 79 -3.55 -7.00 -7.96
CA MET A 79 -2.37 -6.38 -7.35
C MET A 79 -2.56 -6.18 -5.85
N LEU A 80 -3.70 -5.64 -5.41
CA LEU A 80 -3.97 -5.39 -4.00
C LEU A 80 -4.05 -6.69 -3.19
N LYS A 81 -4.59 -7.77 -3.75
CA LYS A 81 -4.60 -9.09 -3.09
C LYS A 81 -3.18 -9.61 -2.90
N VAL A 82 -2.33 -9.51 -3.90
CA VAL A 82 -0.91 -9.92 -3.79
C VAL A 82 -0.17 -9.03 -2.77
N PHE A 83 -0.43 -7.74 -2.74
CA PHE A 83 0.12 -6.85 -1.72
C PHE A 83 -0.28 -7.29 -0.30
N LEU A 84 -1.55 -7.61 -0.07
CA LEU A 84 -2.01 -8.11 1.22
C LEU A 84 -1.34 -9.45 1.59
N ASP A 85 -1.10 -10.33 0.63
CA ASP A 85 -0.33 -11.56 0.85
C ASP A 85 1.12 -11.25 1.26
N LEU A 86 1.77 -10.28 0.63
CA LEU A 86 3.15 -9.89 0.94
C LEU A 86 3.31 -9.32 2.35
N ILE A 87 2.33 -8.58 2.85
CA ILE A 87 2.40 -7.99 4.20
C ILE A 87 1.96 -8.94 5.32
N GLU A 88 1.42 -10.11 4.99
CA GLU A 88 0.79 -11.01 5.96
C GLU A 88 1.73 -11.38 7.14
N ASP A 89 2.99 -11.67 6.85
CA ASP A 89 3.99 -12.08 7.84
C ASP A 89 4.70 -10.91 8.53
N ALA A 90 4.45 -9.65 8.12
CA ALA A 90 5.14 -8.51 8.68
C ALA A 90 4.72 -8.22 10.12
N ASP A 91 5.69 -8.09 11.02
CA ASP A 91 5.49 -7.56 12.37
C ASP A 91 5.50 -6.02 12.38
N VAL A 92 6.32 -5.43 11.51
CA VAL A 92 6.51 -3.99 11.36
C VAL A 92 6.30 -3.57 9.92
N LEU A 93 5.43 -2.61 9.71
CA LEU A 93 5.28 -1.89 8.43
C LEU A 93 5.87 -0.49 8.57
N SER A 94 6.59 -0.05 7.56
CA SER A 94 7.24 1.25 7.58
C SER A 94 7.25 1.90 6.20
N GLY A 95 7.45 3.21 6.17
CA GLY A 95 7.57 4.00 4.95
C GLY A 95 7.82 5.48 5.27
N TRP A 96 8.12 6.26 4.24
CA TRP A 96 8.27 7.71 4.36
C TRP A 96 6.90 8.37 4.28
N ASN A 97 6.54 9.19 5.28
CA ASN A 97 5.21 9.81 5.39
C ASN A 97 4.04 8.80 5.28
N SER A 98 4.29 7.57 5.60
CA SER A 98 3.32 6.48 5.44
C SER A 98 2.10 6.62 6.36
N GLU A 99 2.25 7.25 7.53
CA GLU A 99 1.13 7.59 8.42
C GLU A 99 0.18 8.60 7.77
N GLY A 100 0.74 9.58 7.06
CA GLY A 100 -0.04 10.66 6.44
C GLY A 100 -0.61 10.29 5.07
N TYR A 101 -0.04 9.32 4.37
CA TYR A 101 -0.44 9.02 3.01
C TYR A 101 -0.62 7.53 2.71
N ASP A 102 0.44 6.72 2.69
CA ASP A 102 0.39 5.34 2.19
C ASP A 102 -0.59 4.46 2.95
N ILE A 103 -0.56 4.49 4.28
CA ILE A 103 -1.45 3.69 5.12
C ILE A 103 -2.91 4.10 4.92
N PRO A 104 -3.32 5.36 5.15
CA PRO A 104 -4.73 5.71 5.01
C PRO A 104 -5.22 5.59 3.55
N TYR A 105 -4.38 5.89 2.56
CA TYR A 105 -4.76 5.72 1.16
C TYR A 105 -5.01 4.26 0.83
N THR A 106 -4.07 3.38 1.16
CA THR A 106 -4.15 1.96 0.81
C THR A 106 -5.28 1.26 1.55
N VAL A 107 -5.48 1.54 2.85
CA VAL A 107 -6.60 0.97 3.62
C VAL A 107 -7.93 1.37 3.00
N ASN A 108 -8.14 2.67 2.72
CA ASN A 108 -9.38 3.15 2.11
C ASN A 108 -9.54 2.64 0.66
N ARG A 109 -8.44 2.49 -0.08
CA ARG A 109 -8.49 1.96 -1.45
C ARG A 109 -8.85 0.48 -1.47
N VAL A 110 -8.28 -0.34 -0.58
CA VAL A 110 -8.66 -1.75 -0.41
C VAL A 110 -10.14 -1.88 -0.04
N ALA A 111 -10.64 -1.06 0.88
CA ALA A 111 -12.05 -1.06 1.23
C ALA A 111 -12.96 -0.76 0.03
N ARG A 112 -12.51 0.12 -0.89
CA ARG A 112 -13.25 0.54 -2.08
C ARG A 112 -13.20 -0.48 -3.22
N VAL A 113 -12.02 -1.04 -3.48
CA VAL A 113 -11.76 -1.91 -4.64
C VAL A 113 -12.07 -3.37 -4.34
N LEU A 114 -11.74 -3.84 -3.14
CA LEU A 114 -12.03 -5.19 -2.66
C LEU A 114 -13.26 -5.17 -1.76
N SER A 115 -13.05 -5.07 -0.46
CA SER A 115 -14.13 -4.90 0.51
C SER A 115 -13.60 -4.32 1.83
N LYS A 116 -14.52 -3.84 2.69
CA LYS A 116 -14.17 -3.45 4.05
C LYS A 116 -13.61 -4.63 4.85
N ASP A 117 -14.11 -5.83 4.62
CA ASP A 117 -13.64 -7.03 5.32
C ASP A 117 -12.20 -7.39 4.94
N ASP A 118 -11.79 -7.16 3.69
CA ASP A 118 -10.42 -7.37 3.25
C ASP A 118 -9.41 -6.44 3.96
N THR A 119 -9.84 -5.31 4.48
CA THR A 119 -8.96 -4.42 5.27
C THR A 119 -8.48 -5.05 6.58
N ARG A 120 -9.14 -6.11 7.07
CA ARG A 120 -8.66 -6.90 8.22
C ARG A 120 -7.26 -7.46 8.00
N ARG A 121 -6.87 -7.69 6.76
CA ARG A 121 -5.55 -8.22 6.40
C ARG A 121 -4.39 -7.25 6.66
N PHE A 122 -4.68 -5.96 6.87
CA PHE A 122 -3.69 -5.02 7.41
C PHE A 122 -3.37 -5.25 8.88
N CYS A 123 -4.25 -5.92 9.60
CA CYS A 123 -4.13 -6.19 11.03
C CYS A 123 -3.83 -7.66 11.30
N LEU A 124 -3.47 -7.97 12.55
CA LEU A 124 -3.45 -9.34 13.07
C LEU A 124 -4.80 -9.66 13.75
N TRP A 125 -5.03 -10.95 14.02
CA TRP A 125 -6.18 -11.46 14.79
C TRP A 125 -7.54 -11.06 14.22
N SER A 126 -7.64 -10.96 12.89
CA SER A 126 -8.88 -10.58 12.18
C SER A 126 -9.50 -9.27 12.65
N GLN A 127 -8.69 -8.34 13.17
CA GLN A 127 -9.15 -7.02 13.59
C GLN A 127 -9.27 -6.08 12.39
N LEU A 128 -10.23 -5.16 12.42
CA LEU A 128 -10.31 -4.05 11.48
C LEU A 128 -9.28 -2.96 11.84
N PRO A 129 -8.68 -2.27 10.85
CA PRO A 129 -7.89 -1.07 11.12
C PRO A 129 -8.71 -0.05 11.90
N LYS A 130 -8.11 0.52 12.94
CA LYS A 130 -8.77 1.50 13.80
C LYS A 130 -8.47 2.92 13.32
N LYS A 131 -9.50 3.63 12.93
CA LYS A 131 -9.39 5.03 12.53
C LYS A 131 -8.88 5.90 13.66
N ARG A 132 -7.89 6.75 13.39
CA ARG A 132 -7.29 7.67 14.35
C ARG A 132 -7.03 9.02 13.69
N THR A 133 -7.22 10.10 14.42
CA THR A 133 -6.80 11.45 14.02
C THR A 133 -5.43 11.77 14.61
N PHE A 134 -4.64 12.55 13.89
CA PHE A 134 -3.37 13.10 14.36
C PHE A 134 -3.14 14.48 13.75
N GLU A 135 -2.40 15.32 14.46
CA GLU A 135 -2.06 16.66 13.98
C GLU A 135 -0.67 16.65 13.33
N ARG A 136 -0.58 17.21 12.13
CA ARG A 136 0.69 17.41 11.43
C ARG A 136 0.63 18.74 10.64
N PHE A 137 1.67 19.57 10.81
CA PHE A 137 1.74 20.90 10.18
C PHE A 137 0.53 21.81 10.46
N GLY A 138 -0.04 21.71 11.67
CA GLY A 138 -1.20 22.51 12.06
C GLY A 138 -2.53 22.08 11.44
N ALA A 139 -2.58 20.93 10.79
CA ALA A 139 -3.78 20.35 10.23
C ALA A 139 -4.11 18.99 10.86
N GLU A 140 -5.40 18.75 11.10
CA GLU A 140 -5.88 17.44 11.52
C GLU A 140 -5.91 16.49 10.34
N ASN A 141 -5.30 15.33 10.51
CA ASN A 141 -5.23 14.27 9.53
C ASN A 141 -5.84 12.98 10.09
N ILE A 142 -6.22 12.08 9.20
CA ILE A 142 -6.80 10.78 9.56
C ILE A 142 -5.87 9.68 9.04
N THR A 143 -5.58 8.72 9.90
CA THR A 143 -4.85 7.50 9.57
C THR A 143 -5.52 6.29 10.22
N PHE A 144 -4.86 5.14 10.15
CA PHE A 144 -5.34 3.91 10.77
C PHE A 144 -4.26 3.26 11.61
N ASP A 145 -4.64 2.83 12.82
CA ASP A 145 -3.83 1.92 13.61
C ASP A 145 -4.03 0.49 13.09
N LEU A 146 -2.93 -0.17 12.77
CA LEU A 146 -2.91 -1.54 12.27
C LEU A 146 -2.76 -2.50 13.45
N ILE A 147 -3.88 -2.95 13.99
CA ILE A 147 -3.92 -3.73 15.23
C ILE A 147 -3.03 -4.98 15.12
N GLY A 148 -2.13 -5.15 16.09
CA GLY A 148 -1.19 -6.26 16.18
C GLY A 148 0.12 -6.06 15.44
N ARG A 149 0.24 -5.05 14.57
CA ARG A 149 1.48 -4.67 13.89
C ARG A 149 2.00 -3.35 14.41
N VAL A 150 3.30 -3.15 14.34
CA VAL A 150 3.91 -1.86 14.60
C VAL A 150 4.00 -1.10 13.27
N HIS A 151 3.50 0.13 13.25
CA HIS A 151 3.74 1.05 12.13
C HIS A 151 4.79 2.08 12.55
N MET A 152 5.81 2.25 11.70
CA MET A 152 6.89 3.21 11.90
C MET A 152 6.97 4.14 10.71
N ASP A 153 6.72 5.41 10.93
CA ASP A 153 6.88 6.46 9.91
C ASP A 153 8.27 7.08 10.03
N TYR A 154 8.94 7.26 8.88
CA TYR A 154 10.29 7.85 8.82
C TYR A 154 10.30 9.35 8.51
N MET A 155 9.19 10.03 8.61
CA MET A 155 9.12 11.46 8.39
C MET A 155 9.42 12.27 9.65
#